data_0f3bad69045d11889b47b720386c2551
#
_entry.id   0f3bad69045d11889b47b720386c2551
#
_cell.length_a   1.000
_cell.length_b   1.000
_cell.length_c   1.000
_cell.angle_alpha   90.00
_cell.angle_beta   90.00
_cell.angle_gamma   90.00
#
_symmetry.space_group_name_H-M   'P 1'
#
loop_
_entity.id
_entity.type
_entity.pdbx_description
1 polymer ?
#
loop_
_entity_poly.entity_id
_entity_poly.type
_entity_poly.pdbx_seq_one_letter_code
_entity_poly.pdbx_strand_id
1 'polypeptide(L)' 'MVKAVRPKKNLGQHFLTDLGIAKAIADTVDACPDIPVLEIGPGMGVLTQFLVTKPLLVNAVEIDKESVAYLIETVPKL' A
#
# COMPACT_ATOMS: atom_id res chain seq x y z
N MET A 1 10.32 -10.40 14.28
CA MET A 1 9.58 -9.11 14.31
C MET A 1 10.02 -8.23 13.15
N VAL A 2 9.10 -7.67 12.41
CA VAL A 2 9.40 -6.79 11.28
C VAL A 2 9.77 -5.40 11.78
N LYS A 3 10.90 -4.89 11.32
CA LYS A 3 11.36 -3.54 11.66
C LYS A 3 10.62 -2.53 10.76
N ALA A 4 10.14 -1.44 11.34
CA ALA A 4 9.48 -0.38 10.57
C ALA A 4 10.43 0.22 9.53
N VAL A 5 9.88 0.49 8.35
CA VAL A 5 10.61 1.11 7.23
C VAL A 5 10.65 2.61 7.42
N ARG A 6 11.82 3.22 7.19
CA ARG A 6 11.96 4.67 7.20
C ARG A 6 11.76 5.24 5.80
N PRO A 7 11.09 6.40 5.67
CA PRO A 7 11.00 7.07 4.38
C PRO A 7 12.38 7.52 3.90
N LYS A 8 12.63 7.36 2.60
CA LYS A 8 13.90 7.72 1.97
C LYS A 8 13.70 8.96 1.10
N LYS A 9 14.19 10.10 1.58
CA LYS A 9 14.00 11.40 0.90
C LYS A 9 14.55 11.40 -0.53
N ASN A 10 15.65 10.69 -0.76
CA ASN A 10 16.27 10.59 -2.09
C ASN A 10 15.40 9.82 -3.10
N LEU A 11 14.40 9.07 -2.62
CA LEU A 11 13.42 8.40 -3.47
C LEU A 11 12.09 9.14 -3.51
N GLY A 12 12.00 10.33 -2.89
CA GLY A 12 10.77 11.11 -2.82
C GLY A 12 9.71 10.47 -1.95
N GLN A 13 10.08 9.66 -0.97
CA GLN A 13 9.13 8.97 -0.10
C GLN A 13 8.55 9.86 0.98
N HIS A 14 7.22 9.84 1.08
CA HIS A 14 6.46 10.46 2.16
C HIS A 14 5.37 9.47 2.56
N PHE A 15 5.50 8.86 3.73
CA PHE A 15 4.56 7.83 4.16
C PHE A 15 3.28 8.46 4.69
N LEU A 16 2.15 7.99 4.18
CA LEU A 16 0.83 8.34 4.71
C LEU A 16 0.66 7.71 6.10
N THR A 17 0.29 8.50 7.08
CA THR A 17 0.15 8.03 8.47
C THR A 17 -1.29 8.13 9.00
N ASP A 18 -2.16 8.90 8.35
CA ASP A 18 -3.55 9.04 8.76
C ASP A 18 -4.40 7.89 8.22
N LEU A 19 -4.80 6.98 9.10
CA LEU A 19 -5.56 5.79 8.73
C LEU A 19 -6.96 6.13 8.22
N GLY A 20 -7.58 7.18 8.73
CA GLY A 20 -8.90 7.62 8.26
C GLY A 20 -8.85 8.11 6.82
N ILE A 21 -7.83 8.89 6.47
CA ILE A 21 -7.59 9.36 5.11
C ILE A 21 -7.24 8.18 4.20
N ALA A 22 -6.38 7.28 4.65
CA ALA A 22 -6.01 6.10 3.88
C ALA A 22 -7.23 5.25 3.54
N LYS A 23 -8.12 5.01 4.51
CA LYS A 23 -9.35 4.27 4.27
C LYS A 23 -10.26 4.99 3.28
N ALA A 24 -10.41 6.30 3.40
CA ALA A 24 -11.22 7.08 2.47
C ALA A 24 -10.68 7.01 1.04
N ILE A 25 -9.37 7.07 0.86
CA ILE A 25 -8.73 6.91 -0.46
C ILE A 25 -8.99 5.50 -0.99
N ALA A 26 -8.79 4.48 -0.18
CA ALA A 26 -9.02 3.09 -0.58
C ALA A 26 -10.48 2.86 -1.01
N ASP A 27 -11.43 3.47 -0.33
CA ASP A 27 -12.86 3.32 -0.63
C ASP A 27 -13.25 3.92 -1.98
N THR A 28 -12.44 4.81 -2.56
CA THR A 28 -12.72 5.38 -3.89
C THR A 28 -12.75 4.33 -5.00
N VAL A 29 -12.05 3.20 -4.83
CA VAL A 29 -12.02 2.13 -5.83
C VAL A 29 -13.37 1.40 -5.94
N ASP A 30 -14.24 1.56 -4.97
CA ASP A 30 -15.58 0.95 -4.98
C ASP A 30 -16.45 1.50 -6.11
N ALA A 31 -16.10 2.66 -6.66
CA ALA A 31 -16.78 3.25 -7.81
C ALA A 31 -16.55 2.44 -9.11
N CYS A 32 -15.49 1.63 -9.17
CA CYS A 32 -15.14 0.83 -10.34
C CYS A 32 -14.84 -0.61 -9.91
N PRO A 33 -15.85 -1.38 -9.51
CA PRO A 33 -15.64 -2.69 -8.84
C PRO A 33 -15.05 -3.77 -9.75
N ASP A 34 -15.10 -3.60 -11.06
CA ASP A 34 -14.61 -4.60 -12.02
C ASP A 34 -13.23 -4.29 -12.58
N ILE A 35 -12.58 -3.23 -12.09
CA ILE A 35 -11.28 -2.80 -12.59
C ILE A 35 -10.20 -3.13 -11.55
N PRO A 36 -9.12 -3.82 -11.96
CA PRO A 36 -7.99 -4.05 -11.06
C PRO A 36 -7.36 -2.75 -10.56
N VAL A 37 -6.84 -2.77 -9.36
CA VAL A 37 -6.19 -1.61 -8.73
C VAL A 37 -4.68 -1.73 -8.89
N LEU A 38 -4.04 -0.63 -9.28
CA LEU A 38 -2.59 -0.50 -9.28
C LEU A 38 -2.20 0.55 -8.24
N GLU A 39 -1.47 0.13 -7.23
CA GLU A 39 -0.89 1.04 -6.24
C GLU A 39 0.58 1.26 -6.53
N ILE A 40 1.00 2.51 -6.65
CA ILE A 40 2.39 2.88 -6.90
C ILE A 40 2.98 3.42 -5.60
N GLY A 41 4.10 2.83 -5.16
CA GLY A 41 4.80 3.27 -3.96
C GLY A 41 4.05 2.99 -2.66
N PRO A 42 3.64 1.73 -2.39
CA PRO A 42 2.84 1.40 -1.20
C PRO A 42 3.56 1.65 0.14
N GLY A 43 4.88 1.79 0.14
CA GLY A 43 5.64 2.02 1.36
C GLY A 43 5.43 0.92 2.41
N MET A 44 4.97 1.28 3.60
CA MET A 44 4.63 0.31 4.66
C MET A 44 3.23 -0.29 4.51
N GLY A 45 2.54 -0.03 3.41
CA GLY A 45 1.24 -0.62 3.13
C GLY A 45 0.07 0.02 3.88
N VAL A 46 0.18 1.29 4.27
CA VAL A 46 -0.90 1.98 5.01
C VAL A 46 -2.18 2.02 4.19
N LEU A 47 -2.09 2.37 2.90
CA LEU A 47 -3.22 2.32 1.98
C LEU A 47 -3.51 0.88 1.54
N THR A 48 -2.47 0.10 1.28
CA THR A 48 -2.54 -1.27 0.77
C THR A 48 -3.39 -2.15 1.68
N GLN A 49 -3.25 -2.03 3.00
CA GLN A 49 -4.00 -2.85 3.96
C GLN A 49 -5.52 -2.75 3.79
N PHE A 50 -6.00 -1.59 3.36
CA PHE A 50 -7.42 -1.38 3.10
C PHE A 50 -7.82 -1.89 1.71
N LEU A 51 -6.96 -1.71 0.71
CA LEU A 51 -7.23 -2.15 -0.65
C LEU A 51 -7.37 -3.68 -0.74
N VAL A 52 -6.50 -4.42 -0.06
CA VAL A 52 -6.52 -5.89 -0.12
C VAL A 52 -7.72 -6.53 0.58
N THR A 53 -8.48 -5.77 1.36
CA THR A 53 -9.73 -6.25 1.95
C THR A 53 -10.89 -6.27 0.95
N LYS A 54 -10.74 -5.61 -0.19
CA LYS A 54 -11.79 -5.49 -1.20
C LYS A 54 -11.74 -6.67 -2.17
N PRO A 55 -12.88 -7.04 -2.79
CA PRO A 55 -12.93 -8.16 -3.74
C PRO A 55 -12.39 -7.74 -5.12
N LEU A 56 -11.20 -7.18 -5.15
CA LEU A 56 -10.53 -6.67 -6.35
C LEU A 56 -9.12 -7.22 -6.41
N LEU A 57 -8.59 -7.33 -7.64
CA LEU A 57 -7.17 -7.61 -7.83
C LEU A 57 -6.38 -6.34 -7.53
N VAL A 58 -5.45 -6.44 -6.59
CA VAL A 58 -4.56 -5.33 -6.23
C VAL A 58 -3.13 -5.69 -6.63
N ASN A 59 -2.53 -4.85 -7.47
CA ASN A 59 -1.12 -4.95 -7.83
C ASN A 59 -0.38 -3.76 -7.22
N ALA A 60 0.81 -3.98 -6.70
CA ALA A 60 1.61 -2.92 -6.11
C ALA A 60 2.98 -2.85 -6.78
N VAL A 61 3.47 -1.64 -7.01
CA VAL A 61 4.80 -1.39 -7.57
C VAL A 61 5.60 -0.59 -6.55
N GLU A 62 6.72 -1.14 -6.11
CA GLU A 62 7.59 -0.52 -5.12
C GLU A 62 9.05 -0.67 -5.54
N ILE A 63 9.80 0.42 -5.55
CA ILE A 63 11.23 0.41 -5.91
C ILE A 63 12.15 0.26 -4.70
N ASP A 64 11.67 0.53 -3.51
CA ASP A 64 12.45 0.42 -2.28
C ASP A 64 12.43 -1.04 -1.79
N LYS A 65 13.60 -1.70 -1.82
CA LYS A 65 13.72 -3.12 -1.44
C LYS A 65 13.31 -3.39 0.01
N GLU A 66 13.56 -2.44 0.91
CA GLU A 66 13.17 -2.57 2.31
C GLU A 66 11.64 -2.57 2.46
N SER A 67 10.96 -1.70 1.71
CA SER A 67 9.50 -1.67 1.69
C SER A 67 8.91 -2.93 1.07
N VAL A 68 9.51 -3.47 0.01
CA VAL A 68 9.07 -4.73 -0.61
C VAL A 68 9.14 -5.87 0.41
N ALA A 69 10.25 -5.98 1.12
CA ALA A 69 10.43 -7.01 2.15
C ALA A 69 9.39 -6.88 3.27
N TYR A 70 9.13 -5.66 3.71
CA TYR A 70 8.12 -5.36 4.72
C TYR A 70 6.72 -5.78 4.26
N LEU A 71 6.36 -5.45 3.01
CA LEU A 71 5.03 -5.75 2.45
C LEU A 71 4.81 -7.26 2.28
N ILE A 72 5.81 -7.99 1.83
CA ILE A 72 5.72 -9.45 1.68
C ILE A 72 5.38 -10.09 3.03
N GLU A 73 5.95 -9.59 4.11
CA GLU A 73 5.77 -10.13 5.44
C GLU A 73 4.46 -9.70 6.10
N THR A 74 4.03 -8.44 5.88
CA THR A 74 2.89 -7.84 6.57
C THR A 74 1.59 -7.84 5.77
N VAL A 75 1.67 -7.96 4.43
CA VAL A 75 0.50 -7.97 3.54
C VAL A 75 0.58 -9.18 2.60
N PRO A 76 0.37 -10.39 3.11
CA PRO A 76 0.59 -11.61 2.33
C PRO A 76 -0.36 -11.81 1.15
N LYS A 77 -1.43 -11.04 1.05
CA LYS A 77 -2.38 -11.13 -0.07
C LYS A 77 -1.92 -10.41 -1.33
N LEU A 78 -0.85 -9.65 -1.25
CA LEU A 78 -0.30 -9.00 -2.45
C LEU A 78 0.34 -10.00 -3.39
#